data_4ddd531f1b1e68de83a5550e574d7dff
#
_entry.id   4ddd531f1b1e68de83a5550e574d7dff
#
_cell.length_a   1.000
_cell.length_b   1.000
_cell.length_c   1.000
_cell.angle_alpha   90.00
_cell.angle_beta   90.00
_cell.angle_gamma   90.00
#
_symmetry.space_group_name_H-M   'P 1'
#
loop_
_entity.id
_entity.type
_entity.pdbx_description
1 polymer ?
#
loop_
_entity_poly.entity_id
_entity_poly.type
_entity_poly.pdbx_seq_one_letter_code
_entity_poly.pdbx_strand_id
1 'polypeptide(L)'
;VNDDPYYRELPDGTIKQVNPFTGTKVWTVPGRGARPLGKPAEQTRELTDHDRRAACVFCPDNCLSTPPEKTRLVKRAGGLVRGHDLIRCVPADRLDATVPEFRRVPNLFEILSWRYWQLNWGMSLPRAARDWQEEYLSNPSGEAHVRSVLNVKFKAVGSDRRAEDLGPQELREASAAFFAGGHDVIVARRHYTDEGTTTADVAGSASLTVNE
;
A
#
# COMPACT_ATOMS: atom_id res chain seq x y z
N VAL A 1 -31.86 4.58 16.54
CA VAL A 1 -31.00 3.68 15.75
C VAL A 1 -31.94 2.82 14.93
N ASN A 2 -31.93 2.96 13.63
CA ASN A 2 -32.79 2.19 12.72
C ASN A 2 -32.21 0.75 12.67
N ASP A 3 -32.88 -0.18 13.32
CA ASP A 3 -32.49 -1.61 13.37
C ASP A 3 -32.97 -2.34 12.11
N ASP A 4 -32.67 -1.79 10.93
CA ASP A 4 -32.97 -2.45 9.68
C ASP A 4 -31.93 -3.58 9.44
N PRO A 5 -32.33 -4.86 9.40
CA PRO A 5 -31.41 -5.97 9.21
C PRO A 5 -30.76 -5.97 7.81
N TYR A 6 -31.31 -5.21 6.86
CA TYR A 6 -30.84 -5.16 5.49
C TYR A 6 -30.03 -3.90 5.14
N TYR A 7 -30.10 -2.87 6.00
CA TYR A 7 -29.41 -1.60 5.80
C TYR A 7 -28.85 -1.07 7.10
N ARG A 8 -27.55 -0.78 7.12
CA ARG A 8 -26.89 -0.18 8.29
C ARG A 8 -25.83 0.81 7.84
N GLU A 9 -25.91 2.01 8.37
CA GLU A 9 -24.82 2.99 8.27
C GLU A 9 -23.89 2.86 9.48
N LEU A 10 -22.59 2.84 9.22
CA LEU A 10 -21.54 2.75 10.23
C LEU A 10 -21.02 4.15 10.59
N PRO A 11 -20.36 4.32 11.76
CA PRO A 11 -19.85 5.61 12.23
C PRO A 11 -18.90 6.35 11.27
N ASP A 12 -18.22 5.64 10.37
CA ASP A 12 -17.38 6.21 9.33
C ASP A 12 -18.14 6.60 8.05
N GLY A 13 -19.46 6.42 8.02
CA GLY A 13 -20.34 6.63 6.86
C GLY A 13 -20.35 5.46 5.87
N THR A 14 -19.71 4.31 6.19
CA THR A 14 -19.83 3.11 5.39
C THR A 14 -21.22 2.53 5.49
N ILE A 15 -21.86 2.29 4.33
CA ILE A 15 -23.18 1.65 4.26
C ILE A 15 -23.00 0.15 4.05
N LYS A 16 -23.58 -0.65 4.94
CA LYS A 16 -23.75 -2.10 4.77
C LYS A 16 -25.15 -2.40 4.29
N GLN A 17 -25.26 -3.12 3.19
CA GLN A 17 -26.52 -3.60 2.66
C GLN A 17 -26.51 -5.12 2.54
N VAL A 18 -27.65 -5.76 2.80
CA VAL A 18 -27.83 -7.20 2.63
C VAL A 18 -29.00 -7.41 1.67
N ASN A 19 -28.77 -8.14 0.58
CA ASN A 19 -29.87 -8.54 -0.29
C ASN A 19 -30.74 -9.56 0.45
N PRO A 20 -32.04 -9.26 0.70
CA PRO A 20 -32.91 -10.12 1.49
C PRO A 20 -33.19 -11.48 0.83
N PHE A 21 -33.03 -11.58 -0.50
CA PHE A 21 -33.31 -12.80 -1.24
C PHE A 21 -32.08 -13.72 -1.36
N THR A 22 -30.89 -13.14 -1.49
CA THR A 22 -29.67 -13.92 -1.74
C THR A 22 -28.71 -13.94 -0.55
N GLY A 23 -28.91 -13.07 0.45
CA GLY A 23 -27.99 -12.89 1.58
C GLY A 23 -26.68 -12.20 1.17
N THR A 24 -26.52 -11.75 -0.08
CA THR A 24 -25.32 -11.05 -0.55
C THR A 24 -25.11 -9.77 0.24
N LYS A 25 -23.91 -9.58 0.76
CA LYS A 25 -23.53 -8.39 1.53
C LYS A 25 -22.70 -7.43 0.68
N VAL A 26 -23.07 -6.15 0.71
CA VAL A 26 -22.38 -5.07 0.00
C VAL A 26 -21.94 -4.01 1.01
N TRP A 27 -20.71 -3.52 0.87
CA TRP A 27 -20.18 -2.38 1.61
C TRP A 27 -19.93 -1.23 0.65
N THR A 28 -20.63 -0.11 0.87
CA THR A 28 -20.38 1.14 0.13
C THR A 28 -19.55 2.06 1.03
N VAL A 29 -18.28 2.20 0.71
CA VAL A 29 -17.32 3.01 1.49
C VAL A 29 -17.28 4.43 0.92
N PRO A 30 -17.40 5.48 1.77
CA PRO A 30 -17.33 6.88 1.33
C PRO A 30 -16.06 7.19 0.54
N GLY A 31 -16.17 8.11 -0.43
CA GLY A 31 -15.05 8.60 -1.23
C GLY A 31 -14.56 7.66 -2.36
N ARG A 32 -15.23 6.54 -2.58
CA ARG A 32 -14.83 5.58 -3.64
C ARG A 32 -15.66 5.64 -4.93
N GLY A 33 -16.77 6.37 -4.92
CA GLY A 33 -17.70 6.44 -6.07
C GLY A 33 -17.15 7.16 -7.29
N ALA A 34 -16.12 7.99 -7.13
CA ALA A 34 -15.51 8.79 -8.20
C ALA A 34 -14.28 8.11 -8.86
N ARG A 35 -14.01 6.84 -8.59
CA ARG A 35 -12.89 6.16 -9.25
C ARG A 35 -13.20 5.96 -10.73
N PRO A 36 -12.35 6.45 -11.65
CA PRO A 36 -12.52 6.20 -13.06
C PRO A 36 -12.43 4.69 -13.33
N LEU A 37 -13.38 4.17 -14.09
CA LEU A 37 -13.42 2.75 -14.48
C LEU A 37 -12.41 2.39 -15.58
N GLY A 38 -11.65 3.35 -16.07
CA GLY A 38 -10.58 3.15 -17.05
C GLY A 38 -9.70 4.38 -17.18
N LYS A 39 -8.47 4.17 -17.59
CA LYS A 39 -7.59 5.25 -18.07
C LYS A 39 -7.88 5.51 -19.54
N PRO A 40 -7.70 6.75 -20.04
CA PRO A 40 -7.67 7.00 -21.48
C PRO A 40 -6.65 6.07 -22.13
N ALA A 41 -6.98 5.53 -23.29
CA ALA A 41 -6.03 4.74 -24.06
C ALA A 41 -4.85 5.64 -24.46
N GLU A 42 -3.69 5.44 -23.83
CA GLU A 42 -2.45 6.05 -24.27
C GLU A 42 -1.98 5.35 -25.57
N GLN A 43 -1.33 6.11 -26.45
CA GLN A 43 -0.73 5.51 -27.63
C GLN A 43 0.32 4.49 -27.20
N THR A 44 0.17 3.27 -27.71
CA THR A 44 1.11 2.18 -27.46
C THR A 44 2.45 2.53 -28.10
N ARG A 45 3.54 2.45 -27.34
CA ARG A 45 4.92 2.67 -27.80
C ARG A 45 5.86 1.63 -27.20
N GLU A 46 7.03 1.48 -27.78
CA GLU A 46 8.07 0.63 -27.19
C GLU A 46 8.54 1.16 -25.83
N LEU A 47 8.89 0.23 -24.94
CA LEU A 47 9.43 0.55 -23.64
C LEU A 47 10.90 0.97 -23.75
N THR A 48 11.22 2.14 -23.22
CA THR A 48 12.60 2.56 -22.99
C THR A 48 13.16 1.91 -21.73
N ASP A 49 14.48 1.95 -21.53
CA ASP A 49 15.12 1.49 -20.29
C ASP A 49 14.61 2.26 -19.06
N HIS A 50 14.25 3.53 -19.22
CA HIS A 50 13.63 4.32 -18.18
C HIS A 50 12.25 3.77 -17.80
N ASP A 51 11.41 3.45 -18.80
CA ASP A 51 10.08 2.88 -18.56
C ASP A 51 10.16 1.54 -17.83
N ARG A 52 11.14 0.71 -18.17
CA ARG A 52 11.36 -0.60 -17.53
C ARG A 52 11.69 -0.48 -16.05
N ARG A 53 12.39 0.59 -15.63
CA ARG A 53 12.83 0.80 -14.25
C ARG A 53 11.89 1.68 -13.44
N ALA A 54 11.25 2.66 -14.08
CA ALA A 54 10.49 3.72 -13.42
C ALA A 54 8.96 3.60 -13.60
N ALA A 55 8.49 2.75 -14.52
CA ALA A 55 7.06 2.67 -14.87
C ALA A 55 6.16 2.15 -13.75
N CYS A 56 6.69 1.44 -12.78
CA CYS A 56 5.92 0.83 -11.70
C CYS A 56 6.43 1.29 -10.33
N VAL A 57 5.52 1.71 -9.46
CA VAL A 57 5.82 2.07 -8.06
C VAL A 57 6.44 0.92 -7.26
N PHE A 58 6.27 -0.32 -7.73
CA PHE A 58 6.80 -1.51 -7.08
C PHE A 58 8.18 -1.93 -7.60
N CYS A 59 8.70 -1.28 -8.65
CA CYS A 59 10.04 -1.57 -9.15
C CYS A 59 11.10 -1.44 -8.04
N PRO A 60 12.20 -2.23 -8.09
CA PRO A 60 13.26 -2.17 -7.08
C PRO A 60 13.81 -0.76 -6.85
N ASP A 61 13.94 0.04 -7.91
CA ASP A 61 14.44 1.42 -7.84
C ASP A 61 13.43 2.39 -7.19
N ASN A 62 12.16 1.96 -7.00
CA ASN A 62 11.07 2.74 -6.44
C ASN A 62 10.64 2.27 -5.04
N CYS A 63 11.52 1.63 -4.28
CA CYS A 63 11.19 1.11 -2.96
C CYS A 63 10.60 2.16 -2.01
N LEU A 64 11.05 3.43 -2.13
CA LEU A 64 10.55 4.57 -1.36
C LEU A 64 9.20 5.12 -1.84
N SER A 65 8.65 4.61 -2.94
CA SER A 65 7.32 4.97 -3.43
C SER A 65 6.20 4.10 -2.83
N THR A 66 6.56 3.04 -2.12
CA THR A 66 5.63 2.17 -1.39
C THR A 66 5.67 2.49 0.10
N PRO A 67 4.63 2.18 0.90
CA PRO A 67 4.72 2.28 2.35
C PRO A 67 5.89 1.48 2.94
N PRO A 68 6.27 1.74 4.22
CA PRO A 68 7.34 1.03 4.90
C PRO A 68 7.24 -0.48 4.77
N GLU A 69 8.36 -1.10 4.44
CA GLU A 69 8.43 -2.51 4.13
C GLU A 69 8.37 -3.37 5.39
N LYS A 70 7.33 -4.17 5.54
CA LYS A 70 7.13 -5.05 6.69
C LYS A 70 8.12 -6.19 6.72
N THR A 71 8.36 -6.78 5.56
CA THR A 71 9.31 -7.90 5.41
C THR A 71 9.86 -7.96 3.99
N ARG A 72 11.09 -8.47 3.88
CA ARG A 72 11.66 -8.90 2.59
C ARG A 72 12.29 -10.28 2.71
N LEU A 73 12.19 -11.03 1.64
CA LEU A 73 12.89 -12.28 1.45
C LEU A 73 14.08 -12.04 0.54
N VAL A 74 15.27 -12.28 1.04
CA VAL A 74 16.52 -12.10 0.27
C VAL A 74 17.19 -13.45 0.05
N LYS A 75 17.80 -13.60 -1.12
CA LYS A 75 18.57 -14.80 -1.41
C LYS A 75 19.87 -14.76 -0.59
N ARG A 76 20.15 -15.86 0.12
CA ARG A 76 21.40 -15.98 0.89
C ARG A 76 22.57 -15.99 -0.06
N ALA A 77 23.54 -15.06 0.15
CA ALA A 77 24.77 -15.02 -0.61
C ALA A 77 25.75 -16.05 -0.04
N GLY A 78 26.28 -16.92 -0.91
CA GLY A 78 27.43 -17.77 -0.63
C GLY A 78 27.23 -18.88 0.41
N GLY A 79 27.04 -20.11 -0.03
CA GLY A 79 27.00 -21.29 0.81
C GLY A 79 26.60 -22.53 0.00
N LEU A 80 27.02 -23.71 0.47
CA LEU A 80 26.61 -25.01 -0.07
C LEU A 80 25.10 -25.26 0.04
N VAL A 81 24.40 -24.50 0.92
CA VAL A 81 22.95 -24.59 1.12
C VAL A 81 22.26 -23.41 0.47
N ARG A 82 21.48 -23.66 -0.56
CA ARG A 82 20.57 -22.67 -1.16
C ARG A 82 19.49 -22.34 -0.13
N GLY A 83 19.35 -21.06 0.20
CA GLY A 83 18.36 -20.59 1.18
C GLY A 83 18.04 -19.13 1.01
N HIS A 84 17.04 -18.68 1.78
CA HIS A 84 16.61 -17.32 1.84
C HIS A 84 16.61 -16.85 3.29
N ASP A 85 16.89 -15.58 3.49
CA ASP A 85 16.77 -14.91 4.78
C ASP A 85 15.55 -13.99 4.77
N LEU A 86 14.76 -14.04 5.84
CA LEU A 86 13.63 -13.15 6.04
C LEU A 86 14.05 -11.98 6.92
N ILE A 87 14.08 -10.79 6.34
CA ILE A 87 14.36 -9.53 7.05
C ILE A 87 13.03 -8.85 7.35
N ARG A 88 12.85 -8.39 8.58
CA ARG A 88 11.62 -7.71 9.05
C ARG A 88 11.90 -6.25 9.36
N CYS A 89 10.86 -5.40 9.20
CA CYS A 89 10.89 -3.99 9.60
C CYS A 89 12.12 -3.26 9.02
N VAL A 90 12.29 -3.33 7.70
CA VAL A 90 13.49 -2.80 7.02
C VAL A 90 13.51 -1.28 7.13
N PRO A 91 14.56 -0.67 7.73
CA PRO A 91 14.70 0.78 7.79
C PRO A 91 14.84 1.41 6.40
N ALA A 92 14.36 2.65 6.24
CA ALA A 92 14.36 3.36 4.96
C ALA A 92 15.76 3.52 4.36
N ASP A 93 16.77 3.78 5.19
CA ASP A 93 18.17 3.94 4.82
C ASP A 93 18.90 2.63 4.49
N ARG A 94 18.22 1.49 4.59
CA ARG A 94 18.76 0.16 4.26
C ARG A 94 18.00 -0.58 3.18
N LEU A 95 17.06 0.09 2.52
CA LEU A 95 16.25 -0.54 1.48
C LEU A 95 17.09 -1.02 0.28
N ASP A 96 18.18 -0.35 -0.03
CA ASP A 96 19.15 -0.66 -1.12
C ASP A 96 20.28 -1.59 -0.68
N ALA A 97 20.44 -1.87 0.60
CA ALA A 97 21.51 -2.73 1.10
C ALA A 97 21.38 -4.19 0.62
N THR A 98 20.18 -4.60 0.23
CA THR A 98 19.91 -5.96 -0.27
C THR A 98 18.89 -5.96 -1.39
N VAL A 99 19.03 -6.88 -2.34
CA VAL A 99 18.05 -7.11 -3.41
C VAL A 99 17.01 -8.14 -2.94
N PRO A 100 15.75 -7.76 -2.74
CA PRO A 100 14.71 -8.68 -2.32
C PRO A 100 14.23 -9.58 -3.47
N GLU A 101 14.00 -10.86 -3.20
CA GLU A 101 13.24 -11.73 -4.11
C GLU A 101 11.74 -11.48 -3.98
N PHE A 102 11.29 -11.20 -2.75
CA PHE A 102 9.94 -10.76 -2.46
C PHE A 102 9.96 -9.67 -1.39
N ARG A 103 9.04 -8.71 -1.51
CA ARG A 103 8.79 -7.68 -0.51
C ARG A 103 7.33 -7.73 -0.08
N ARG A 104 7.06 -7.51 1.20
CA ARG A 104 5.72 -7.34 1.74
C ARG A 104 5.56 -5.88 2.17
N VAL A 105 4.67 -5.17 1.50
CA VAL A 105 4.37 -3.76 1.77
C VAL A 105 2.87 -3.57 2.04
N PRO A 106 2.48 -2.62 2.90
CA PRO A 106 1.06 -2.29 3.09
C PRO A 106 0.42 -1.80 1.79
N ASN A 107 -0.84 -2.16 1.57
CA ASN A 107 -1.61 -1.57 0.48
C ASN A 107 -1.98 -0.13 0.82
N LEU A 108 -1.49 0.82 0.03
CA LEU A 108 -1.74 2.25 0.24
C LEU A 108 -3.23 2.62 0.06
N PHE A 109 -3.97 1.85 -0.73
CA PHE A 109 -5.35 2.13 -1.13
C PHE A 109 -6.31 1.02 -0.70
N GLU A 110 -6.26 0.64 0.56
CA GLU A 110 -7.18 -0.34 1.16
C GLU A 110 -8.65 0.05 0.97
N ILE A 111 -9.50 -0.95 0.74
CA ILE A 111 -10.95 -0.75 0.66
C ILE A 111 -11.51 -0.44 2.06
N LEU A 112 -11.16 -1.28 3.03
CA LEU A 112 -11.46 -1.05 4.44
C LEU A 112 -10.22 -0.45 5.09
N SER A 113 -10.16 0.88 5.14
CA SER A 113 -9.01 1.61 5.66
C SER A 113 -8.79 1.37 7.17
N TRP A 114 -7.59 1.69 7.66
CA TRP A 114 -7.33 1.69 9.10
C TRP A 114 -8.36 2.51 9.89
N ARG A 115 -8.79 3.67 9.35
CA ARG A 115 -9.84 4.51 9.94
C ARG A 115 -11.17 3.76 10.09
N TYR A 116 -11.55 2.91 9.13
CA TYR A 116 -12.73 2.06 9.24
C TYR A 116 -12.65 1.16 10.48
N TRP A 117 -11.50 0.53 10.72
CA TRP A 117 -11.31 -0.35 11.86
C TRP A 117 -11.29 0.40 13.18
N GLN A 118 -10.66 1.58 13.23
CA GLN A 118 -10.63 2.43 14.42
C GLN A 118 -12.04 2.90 14.82
N LEU A 119 -12.78 3.51 13.89
CA LEU A 119 -14.06 4.13 14.19
C LEU A 119 -15.17 3.12 14.45
N ASN A 120 -15.22 2.03 13.71
CA ASN A 120 -16.31 1.08 13.79
C ASN A 120 -16.08 -0.05 14.82
N TRP A 121 -14.82 -0.30 15.18
CA TRP A 121 -14.43 -1.44 16.00
C TRP A 121 -13.52 -1.07 17.17
N GLY A 122 -13.17 0.20 17.34
CA GLY A 122 -12.28 0.66 18.41
C GLY A 122 -10.87 0.06 18.33
N MET A 123 -10.43 -0.35 17.15
CA MET A 123 -9.10 -0.94 16.98
C MET A 123 -7.99 0.08 17.24
N SER A 124 -6.97 -0.35 17.97
CA SER A 124 -5.74 0.40 18.19
C SER A 124 -4.54 -0.36 17.65
N LEU A 125 -3.46 0.35 17.34
CA LEU A 125 -2.21 -0.30 16.91
C LEU A 125 -1.69 -1.25 17.98
N PRO A 126 -1.37 -2.51 17.63
CA PRO A 126 -0.65 -3.40 18.53
C PRO A 126 0.67 -2.78 19.00
N ARG A 127 1.13 -3.12 20.20
CA ARG A 127 2.35 -2.56 20.78
C ARG A 127 3.56 -2.68 19.82
N ALA A 128 3.81 -3.86 19.28
CA ALA A 128 4.91 -4.07 18.35
C ALA A 128 4.84 -3.19 17.09
N ALA A 129 3.63 -2.90 16.59
CA ALA A 129 3.44 -2.00 15.45
C ALA A 129 3.70 -0.54 15.82
N ARG A 130 3.34 -0.11 17.03
CA ARG A 130 3.65 1.22 17.56
C ARG A 130 5.15 1.40 17.77
N ASP A 131 5.79 0.42 18.41
CA ASP A 131 7.23 0.44 18.67
C ASP A 131 8.00 0.56 17.33
N TRP A 132 7.61 -0.21 16.32
CA TRP A 132 8.17 -0.11 14.96
C TRP A 132 7.88 1.24 14.30
N GLN A 133 6.67 1.79 14.42
CA GLN A 133 6.34 3.11 13.90
C GLN A 133 7.21 4.20 14.53
N GLU A 134 7.38 4.17 15.86
CA GLU A 134 8.19 5.13 16.58
C GLU A 134 9.67 5.04 16.17
N GLU A 135 10.20 3.83 16.08
CA GLU A 135 11.57 3.58 15.61
C GLU A 135 11.76 4.11 14.18
N TYR A 136 10.81 3.80 13.28
CA TYR A 136 10.88 4.21 11.88
C TYR A 136 10.81 5.73 11.71
N LEU A 137 9.93 6.40 12.43
CA LEU A 137 9.75 7.85 12.39
C LEU A 137 10.83 8.62 13.14
N SER A 138 11.56 8.00 14.07
CA SER A 138 12.70 8.62 14.76
C SER A 138 13.92 8.74 13.84
N ASN A 139 13.99 7.96 12.77
CA ASN A 139 15.02 8.06 11.74
C ASN A 139 14.63 9.11 10.69
N PRO A 140 15.45 10.15 10.41
CA PRO A 140 15.15 11.18 9.42
C PRO A 140 14.78 10.63 8.03
N SER A 141 15.46 9.56 7.58
CA SER A 141 15.15 8.91 6.31
C SER A 141 13.79 8.21 6.36
N GLY A 142 13.44 7.62 7.50
CA GLY A 142 12.14 6.97 7.71
C GLY A 142 10.99 7.99 7.74
N GLU A 143 11.18 9.10 8.44
CA GLU A 143 10.20 10.19 8.46
C GLU A 143 9.99 10.78 7.07
N ALA A 144 11.07 11.11 6.35
CA ALA A 144 11.01 11.65 4.99
C ALA A 144 10.28 10.67 4.03
N HIS A 145 10.57 9.37 4.14
CA HIS A 145 9.90 8.32 3.38
C HIS A 145 8.38 8.30 3.67
N VAL A 146 7.98 8.26 4.93
CA VAL A 146 6.56 8.26 5.33
C VAL A 146 5.84 9.50 4.82
N ARG A 147 6.44 10.69 4.93
CA ARG A 147 5.87 11.94 4.41
C ARG A 147 5.68 11.89 2.90
N SER A 148 6.66 11.39 2.16
CA SER A 148 6.57 11.21 0.71
C SER A 148 5.39 10.33 0.31
N VAL A 149 5.22 9.18 0.96
CA VAL A 149 4.12 8.24 0.68
C VAL A 149 2.76 8.83 1.08
N LEU A 150 2.69 9.59 2.18
CA LEU A 150 1.46 10.29 2.56
C LEU A 150 1.05 11.35 1.53
N ASN A 151 1.99 12.10 0.95
CA ASN A 151 1.71 13.05 -0.12
C ASN A 151 1.09 12.36 -1.35
N VAL A 152 1.60 11.19 -1.73
CA VAL A 152 1.00 10.38 -2.80
C VAL A 152 -0.44 10.01 -2.44
N LYS A 153 -0.68 9.58 -1.20
CA LYS A 153 -2.03 9.23 -0.72
C LYS A 153 -2.97 10.42 -0.71
N PHE A 154 -2.54 11.55 -0.19
CA PHE A 154 -3.35 12.79 -0.14
C PHE A 154 -3.73 13.25 -1.54
N LYS A 155 -2.77 13.31 -2.46
CA LYS A 155 -3.02 13.65 -3.86
C LYS A 155 -4.02 12.69 -4.53
N ALA A 156 -3.88 11.41 -4.29
CA ALA A 156 -4.75 10.39 -4.89
C ALA A 156 -6.20 10.46 -4.41
N VAL A 157 -6.45 11.00 -3.21
CA VAL A 157 -7.82 11.23 -2.69
C VAL A 157 -8.31 12.66 -2.90
N GLY A 158 -7.58 13.47 -3.67
CA GLY A 158 -7.96 14.86 -3.97
C GLY A 158 -7.86 15.82 -2.76
N SER A 159 -6.98 15.52 -1.81
CA SER A 159 -6.76 16.36 -0.64
C SER A 159 -5.63 17.34 -0.90
N ASP A 160 -5.84 18.62 -0.52
CA ASP A 160 -4.83 19.67 -0.57
C ASP A 160 -3.84 19.62 0.61
N ARG A 161 -4.01 18.67 1.53
CA ARG A 161 -3.09 18.49 2.68
C ARG A 161 -1.71 18.08 2.19
N ARG A 162 -0.70 18.60 2.88
CA ARG A 162 0.70 18.23 2.65
C ARG A 162 1.24 17.53 3.90
N ALA A 163 2.02 16.49 3.69
CA ALA A 163 2.59 15.74 4.81
C ALA A 163 3.65 16.56 5.58
N GLU A 164 4.26 17.56 4.96
CA GLU A 164 5.21 18.48 5.57
C GLU A 164 4.56 19.33 6.66
N ASP A 165 3.27 19.64 6.54
CA ASP A 165 2.52 20.49 7.47
C ASP A 165 2.06 19.72 8.72
N LEU A 166 2.22 18.40 8.75
CA LEU A 166 1.80 17.56 9.86
C LEU A 166 2.79 17.64 11.02
N GLY A 167 2.25 17.94 12.21
CA GLY A 167 3.00 17.80 13.45
C GLY A 167 3.30 16.33 13.79
N PRO A 168 4.19 16.05 14.76
CA PRO A 168 4.61 14.69 15.10
C PRO A 168 3.45 13.75 15.45
N GLN A 169 2.43 14.24 16.15
CA GLN A 169 1.26 13.46 16.53
C GLN A 169 0.39 13.14 15.31
N GLU A 170 0.12 14.15 14.48
CA GLU A 170 -0.67 13.99 13.26
C GLU A 170 0.00 13.06 12.24
N LEU A 171 1.33 13.12 12.16
CA LEU A 171 2.12 12.23 11.32
C LEU A 171 1.98 10.76 11.76
N ARG A 172 2.04 10.50 13.08
CA ARG A 172 1.79 9.16 13.63
C ARG A 172 0.38 8.66 13.30
N GLU A 173 -0.63 9.50 13.48
CA GLU A 173 -2.01 9.14 13.18
C GLU A 173 -2.23 8.87 11.69
N ALA A 174 -1.75 9.75 10.82
CA ALA A 174 -1.89 9.63 9.37
C ALA A 174 -1.17 8.40 8.80
N SER A 175 -0.02 8.05 9.38
CA SER A 175 0.80 6.91 8.94
C SER A 175 0.46 5.58 9.63
N ALA A 176 -0.43 5.56 10.62
CA ALA A 176 -0.75 4.36 11.40
C ALA A 176 -1.11 3.15 10.52
N ALA A 177 -1.83 3.40 9.40
CA ALA A 177 -2.17 2.36 8.43
C ALA A 177 -0.95 1.63 7.84
N PHE A 178 0.20 2.29 7.73
CA PHE A 178 1.42 1.70 7.17
C PHE A 178 2.05 0.65 8.10
N PHE A 179 1.79 0.75 9.38
CA PHE A 179 2.35 -0.11 10.43
C PHE A 179 1.31 -1.11 10.97
N ALA A 180 0.01 -0.81 10.78
CA ALA A 180 -1.09 -1.69 11.17
C ALA A 180 -1.07 -3.02 10.39
N GLY A 181 -1.82 -3.98 10.88
CA GLY A 181 -2.26 -5.12 10.08
C GLY A 181 -3.30 -4.68 9.06
N GLY A 182 -3.54 -5.46 8.03
CA GLY A 182 -4.52 -5.18 7.00
C GLY A 182 -4.18 -5.88 5.69
N HIS A 183 -4.55 -5.27 4.58
CA HIS A 183 -4.19 -5.76 3.27
C HIS A 183 -2.75 -5.37 2.94
N ASP A 184 -1.95 -6.37 2.59
CA ASP A 184 -0.58 -6.18 2.15
C ASP A 184 -0.43 -6.61 0.69
N VAL A 185 0.53 -6.02 0.01
CA VAL A 185 0.94 -6.39 -1.35
C VAL A 185 2.24 -7.19 -1.25
N ILE A 186 2.28 -8.35 -1.88
CA ILE A 186 3.50 -9.11 -2.07
C ILE A 186 4.07 -8.75 -3.44
N VAL A 187 5.23 -8.13 -3.43
CA VAL A 187 5.94 -7.70 -4.62
C VAL A 187 7.05 -8.68 -4.95
N ALA A 188 6.97 -9.33 -6.11
CA ALA A 188 8.04 -10.19 -6.61
C ALA A 188 9.15 -9.36 -7.26
N ARG A 189 10.40 -9.83 -7.16
CA ARG A 189 11.56 -9.22 -7.82
C ARG A 189 11.40 -9.21 -9.34
N ARG A 190 10.99 -10.37 -9.89
CA ARG A 190 10.77 -10.49 -11.32
C ARG A 190 9.53 -9.71 -11.70
N HIS A 191 9.71 -8.76 -12.57
CA HIS A 191 8.67 -7.86 -13.00
C HIS A 191 8.24 -8.19 -14.43
N TYR A 192 6.97 -8.03 -14.74
CA TYR A 192 6.44 -8.23 -16.10
C TYR A 192 7.09 -7.30 -17.14
N THR A 193 7.63 -6.15 -16.73
CA THR A 193 8.41 -5.27 -17.62
C THR A 193 9.73 -5.89 -18.08
N ASP A 194 10.20 -6.96 -17.43
CA ASP A 194 11.37 -7.70 -17.89
C ASP A 194 11.06 -8.50 -19.17
N GLU A 195 9.79 -8.83 -19.39
CA GLU A 195 9.31 -9.61 -20.53
C GLU A 195 8.49 -8.77 -21.53
N GLY A 196 7.89 -7.66 -21.08
CA GLY A 196 7.08 -6.76 -21.90
C GLY A 196 7.94 -5.88 -22.82
N THR A 197 7.42 -5.56 -23.98
CA THR A 197 8.10 -4.72 -24.99
C THR A 197 7.41 -3.38 -25.20
N THR A 198 6.16 -3.25 -24.84
CA THR A 198 5.34 -2.06 -25.10
C THR A 198 4.68 -1.51 -23.82
N THR A 199 4.23 -0.26 -23.87
CA THR A 199 3.49 0.37 -22.78
C THR A 199 2.14 -0.31 -22.52
N ALA A 200 1.55 -1.01 -23.51
CA ALA A 200 0.33 -1.79 -23.34
C ALA A 200 0.57 -3.01 -22.44
N ASP A 201 1.73 -3.67 -22.56
CA ASP A 201 2.10 -4.81 -21.69
C ASP A 201 2.18 -4.37 -20.23
N VAL A 202 2.77 -3.19 -19.97
CA VAL A 202 2.86 -2.59 -18.63
C VAL A 202 1.48 -2.29 -18.06
N ALA A 203 0.61 -1.64 -18.84
CA ALA A 203 -0.74 -1.28 -18.40
C ALA A 203 -1.61 -2.50 -18.08
N GLY A 204 -1.49 -3.56 -18.89
CA GLY A 204 -2.22 -4.83 -18.68
C GLY A 204 -1.79 -5.55 -17.40
N SER A 205 -0.50 -5.56 -17.12
CA SER A 205 0.05 -6.28 -15.96
C SER A 205 -0.13 -5.55 -14.63
N ALA A 206 -0.17 -4.21 -14.65
CA ALA A 206 -0.42 -3.43 -13.43
C ALA A 206 -1.78 -3.74 -12.78
N SER A 207 -2.72 -4.31 -13.52
CA SER A 207 -4.00 -4.77 -13.00
C SER A 207 -3.95 -6.16 -12.35
N LEU A 208 -2.92 -6.96 -12.63
CA LEU A 208 -2.79 -8.34 -12.14
C LEU A 208 -2.02 -8.44 -10.81
N THR A 209 -1.19 -7.45 -10.47
CA THR A 209 -0.38 -7.46 -9.25
C THR A 209 -1.12 -6.99 -7.99
N VAL A 210 -2.38 -6.63 -8.09
CA VAL A 210 -3.16 -6.00 -6.97
C VAL A 210 -4.05 -7.00 -6.23
N ASN A 211 -4.17 -8.24 -6.68
CA ASN A 211 -5.22 -9.16 -6.24
C ASN A 211 -4.72 -10.50 -5.67
N GLU A 212 -3.69 -10.50 -4.85
CA GLU A 212 -3.45 -11.68 -4.00
C GLU A 212 -3.15 -11.30 -2.57
#